data_90cbcecf8e6121058668437395a90715
#
_entry.id   90cbcecf8e6121058668437395a90715
#
_cell.length_a   1.000
_cell.length_b   1.000
_cell.length_c   1.000
_cell.angle_alpha   90.00
_cell.angle_beta   90.00
_cell.angle_gamma   90.00
#
_symmetry.space_group_name_H-M   'P 1'
#
loop_
_entity.id
_entity.type
_entity.pdbx_description
1 polymer ?
#
loop_
_entity_poly.entity_id
_entity_poly.type
_entity_poly.pdbx_seq_one_letter_code
_entity_poly.pdbx_strand_id
1 'polypeptide(L)'
;MKGFENLFNRNKAYVNNKKRAICFGARTGQEVFVLKNLGLDAIGVDLVSFPPYTIQEDIHNVPFGKGEFDLVFTNIIDHSLNVEKFISEMERVCKKKGNIIINILINHDEVDDYAENQINNALVIIKMFKNSKLVE
;
A
#
# COMPACT_ATOMS: atom_id res chain seq x y z
N MET A 1 -3.94 -15.23 4.21
CA MET A 1 -4.18 -14.24 5.28
C MET A 1 -3.06 -14.16 6.30
N LYS A 2 -2.40 -15.27 6.64
CA LYS A 2 -1.26 -15.24 7.53
C LYS A 2 -0.14 -14.31 7.05
N GLY A 3 0.04 -14.18 5.73
CA GLY A 3 1.05 -13.28 5.17
C GLY A 3 0.82 -11.83 5.55
N PHE A 4 -0.41 -11.36 5.46
CA PHE A 4 -0.75 -9.99 5.84
C PHE A 4 -0.74 -9.80 7.36
N GLU A 5 -1.19 -10.77 8.12
CA GLU A 5 -1.10 -10.73 9.59
C GLU A 5 0.35 -10.59 10.02
N ASN A 6 1.26 -11.39 9.46
CA ASN A 6 2.67 -11.32 9.78
C ASN A 6 3.29 -9.99 9.34
N LEU A 7 2.93 -9.50 8.14
CA LEU A 7 3.41 -8.23 7.62
C LEU A 7 3.03 -7.07 8.54
N PHE A 8 1.76 -6.98 8.92
CA PHE A 8 1.30 -5.90 9.78
C PHE A 8 1.83 -6.04 11.21
N ASN A 9 2.01 -7.26 11.69
CA ASN A 9 2.61 -7.48 13.00
C ASN A 9 4.08 -7.02 13.04
N ARG A 10 4.85 -7.29 11.99
CA ARG A 10 6.23 -6.81 11.88
C ARG A 10 6.30 -5.28 11.81
N ASN A 11 5.26 -4.65 11.31
CA ASN A 11 5.17 -3.21 11.17
C ASN A 11 4.20 -2.58 12.17
N LYS A 12 3.97 -3.22 13.29
CA LYS A 12 2.96 -2.79 14.27
C LYS A 12 3.16 -1.37 14.78
N ALA A 13 4.41 -0.89 14.83
CA ALA A 13 4.70 0.49 15.23
C ALA A 13 4.04 1.51 14.30
N TYR A 14 3.82 1.15 13.04
CA TYR A 14 3.21 2.02 12.02
C TYR A 14 1.72 1.71 11.80
N VAL A 15 1.24 0.58 12.29
CA VAL A 15 -0.16 0.15 12.15
C VAL A 15 -0.97 0.44 13.41
N ASN A 16 -0.38 0.21 14.58
CA ASN A 16 -1.05 0.46 15.86
C ASN A 16 -1.36 1.95 16.01
N ASN A 17 -2.50 2.25 16.61
CA ASN A 17 -3.01 3.62 16.82
C ASN A 17 -3.49 4.30 15.54
N LYS A 18 -3.49 3.63 14.40
CA LYS A 18 -4.11 4.14 13.17
C LYS A 18 -5.62 3.90 13.25
N LYS A 19 -6.38 4.77 12.58
CA LYS A 19 -7.85 4.72 12.61
C LYS A 19 -8.45 4.34 11.27
N ARG A 20 -7.94 4.92 10.18
CA ARG A 20 -8.46 4.70 8.84
C ARG A 20 -7.36 4.28 7.89
N ALA A 21 -7.61 3.23 7.13
CA ALA A 21 -6.63 2.70 6.19
C ALA A 21 -7.24 2.52 4.80
N ILE A 22 -6.43 2.77 3.77
CA ILE A 22 -6.78 2.43 2.39
C ILE A 22 -5.72 1.48 1.84
N CYS A 23 -6.18 0.42 1.15
CA CYS A 23 -5.33 -0.58 0.52
C CYS A 23 -5.51 -0.50 -0.98
N PHE A 24 -4.47 -0.04 -1.69
CA PHE A 24 -4.51 0.09 -3.15
C PHE A 24 -4.20 -1.26 -3.80
N GLY A 25 -5.04 -1.65 -4.77
CA GLY A 25 -4.89 -2.92 -5.47
C GLY A 25 -5.18 -4.11 -4.59
N ALA A 26 -6.17 -4.01 -3.74
CA ALA A 26 -6.47 -4.99 -2.71
C ALA A 26 -7.11 -6.28 -3.24
N ARG A 27 -7.56 -6.30 -4.48
CA ARG A 27 -8.22 -7.46 -5.12
C ARG A 27 -9.36 -8.00 -4.25
N THR A 28 -9.21 -9.20 -3.67
CA THR A 28 -10.23 -9.81 -2.82
C THR A 28 -10.33 -9.19 -1.44
N GLY A 29 -9.38 -8.31 -1.06
CA GLY A 29 -9.44 -7.57 0.18
C GLY A 29 -8.92 -8.30 1.42
N GLN A 30 -8.02 -9.27 1.25
CA GLN A 30 -7.45 -10.00 2.39
C GLN A 30 -6.76 -9.05 3.37
N GLU A 31 -5.96 -8.11 2.86
CA GLU A 31 -5.28 -7.11 3.70
C GLU A 31 -6.28 -6.19 4.40
N VAL A 32 -7.37 -5.85 3.73
CA VAL A 32 -8.44 -5.03 4.32
C VAL A 32 -9.09 -5.79 5.48
N PHE A 33 -9.38 -7.06 5.28
CA PHE A 33 -9.96 -7.90 6.33
C PHE A 33 -9.06 -7.96 7.56
N VAL A 34 -7.75 -8.15 7.36
CA VAL A 34 -6.78 -8.21 8.47
C VAL A 34 -6.75 -6.87 9.22
N LEU A 35 -6.70 -5.75 8.50
CA LEU A 35 -6.70 -4.43 9.14
C LEU A 35 -7.99 -4.15 9.90
N LYS A 36 -9.13 -4.57 9.38
CA LYS A 36 -10.41 -4.45 10.11
C LYS A 36 -10.39 -5.26 11.40
N ASN A 37 -9.80 -6.45 11.37
CA ASN A 37 -9.67 -7.27 12.58
C ASN A 37 -8.74 -6.64 13.61
N LEU A 38 -7.83 -5.77 13.18
CA LEU A 38 -6.96 -5.00 14.08
C LEU A 38 -7.63 -3.72 14.59
N GLY A 39 -8.88 -3.47 14.20
CA GLY A 39 -9.65 -2.34 14.71
C GLY A 39 -9.64 -1.10 13.81
N LEU A 40 -9.05 -1.17 12.62
CA LEU A 40 -9.03 -0.03 11.71
C LEU A 40 -10.30 -0.01 10.84
N ASP A 41 -10.71 1.21 10.47
CA ASP A 41 -11.70 1.42 9.41
C ASP A 41 -10.95 1.36 8.08
N ALA A 42 -10.96 0.20 7.43
CA ALA A 42 -10.17 -0.06 6.25
C ALA A 42 -11.04 -0.30 5.02
N ILE A 43 -10.58 0.20 3.87
CA ILE A 43 -11.22 -0.01 2.58
C ILE A 43 -10.16 -0.35 1.53
N GLY A 44 -10.50 -1.25 0.60
CA GLY A 44 -9.65 -1.55 -0.53
C GLY A 44 -10.17 -0.91 -1.80
N VAL A 45 -9.27 -0.59 -2.71
CA VAL A 45 -9.62 -0.12 -4.06
C VAL A 45 -8.90 -0.99 -5.09
N ASP A 46 -9.62 -1.36 -6.14
CA ASP A 46 -9.10 -2.17 -7.24
C ASP A 46 -9.98 -1.97 -8.46
N LEU A 47 -9.48 -2.31 -9.63
CA LEU A 47 -10.30 -2.28 -10.85
C LEU A 47 -11.42 -3.31 -10.81
N VAL A 48 -11.27 -4.36 -10.00
CA VAL A 48 -12.30 -5.37 -9.76
C VAL A 48 -12.83 -5.20 -8.34
N SER A 49 -14.15 -5.05 -8.19
CA SER A 49 -14.74 -4.89 -6.87
C SER A 49 -14.93 -6.24 -6.17
N PHE A 50 -14.79 -6.24 -4.86
CA PHE A 50 -15.05 -7.41 -4.02
C PHE A 50 -15.66 -6.94 -2.71
N PRO A 51 -16.98 -6.56 -2.73
CA PRO A 51 -17.63 -6.06 -1.52
C PRO A 51 -17.67 -7.12 -0.41
N PRO A 52 -17.63 -6.72 0.86
CA PRO A 52 -17.58 -5.33 1.34
C PRO A 52 -16.18 -4.74 1.49
N TYR A 53 -15.14 -5.49 1.11
CA TYR A 53 -13.77 -5.09 1.42
C TYR A 53 -13.15 -4.18 0.35
N THR A 54 -13.51 -4.39 -0.92
CA THR A 54 -12.89 -3.67 -2.03
C THR A 54 -13.95 -3.04 -2.91
N ILE A 55 -13.78 -1.77 -3.24
CA ILE A 55 -14.61 -1.05 -4.20
C ILE A 55 -13.89 -0.95 -5.53
N GLN A 56 -14.65 -0.84 -6.62
CA GLN A 56 -14.10 -0.72 -7.97
C GLN A 56 -13.73 0.73 -8.25
N GLU A 57 -12.43 1.00 -8.31
CA GLU A 57 -11.90 2.34 -8.59
C GLU A 57 -10.56 2.24 -9.30
N ASP A 58 -10.20 3.31 -10.00
CA ASP A 58 -8.88 3.46 -10.57
C ASP A 58 -7.89 3.88 -9.45
N ILE A 59 -6.85 3.07 -9.24
CA ILE A 59 -5.86 3.36 -8.20
C ILE A 59 -5.08 4.66 -8.45
N HIS A 60 -5.15 5.20 -9.67
CA HIS A 60 -4.49 6.47 -9.99
C HIS A 60 -5.37 7.68 -9.70
N ASN A 61 -6.63 7.46 -9.37
CA ASN A 61 -7.60 8.52 -9.08
C ASN A 61 -8.75 7.98 -8.24
N VAL A 62 -8.59 7.99 -6.92
CA VAL A 62 -9.58 7.42 -6.01
C VAL A 62 -10.52 8.50 -5.48
N PRO A 63 -11.78 8.15 -5.15
CA PRO A 63 -12.82 9.12 -4.76
C PRO A 63 -12.73 9.54 -3.29
N PHE A 64 -11.52 9.73 -2.78
CA PHE A 64 -11.30 10.12 -1.40
C PHE A 64 -10.57 11.45 -1.33
N GLY A 65 -10.77 12.17 -0.21
CA GLY A 65 -10.20 13.48 -0.02
C GLY A 65 -8.73 13.47 0.38
N LYS A 66 -8.10 14.61 0.25
CA LYS A 66 -6.73 14.82 0.67
C LYS A 66 -6.58 14.56 2.18
N GLY A 67 -5.62 13.71 2.54
CA GLY A 67 -5.33 13.43 3.94
C GLY A 67 -6.40 12.67 4.68
N GLU A 68 -7.22 11.89 3.98
CA GLU A 68 -8.35 11.18 4.58
C GLU A 68 -7.94 9.94 5.38
N PHE A 69 -6.78 9.36 5.07
CA PHE A 69 -6.32 8.12 5.69
C PHE A 69 -5.01 8.33 6.44
N ASP A 70 -4.88 7.73 7.62
CA ASP A 70 -3.63 7.77 8.38
C ASP A 70 -2.74 6.55 8.11
N LEU A 71 -3.26 5.54 7.39
CA LEU A 71 -2.48 4.42 6.90
C LEU A 71 -2.82 4.14 5.44
N VAL A 72 -1.80 4.10 4.59
CA VAL A 72 -1.92 3.74 3.18
C VAL A 72 -1.05 2.51 2.93
N PHE A 73 -1.63 1.50 2.29
CA PHE A 73 -0.92 0.24 2.03
C PHE A 73 -1.08 -0.17 0.58
N THR A 74 0.00 -0.73 0.01
CA THR A 74 -0.06 -1.40 -1.29
C THR A 74 0.99 -2.49 -1.40
N ASN A 75 0.67 -3.54 -2.17
CA ASN A 75 1.64 -4.57 -2.56
C ASN A 75 1.73 -4.72 -4.09
N ILE A 76 1.19 -3.76 -4.84
CA ILE A 76 1.10 -3.87 -6.31
C ILE A 76 1.78 -2.71 -7.05
N ILE A 77 2.70 -2.01 -6.40
CA ILE A 77 3.27 -0.77 -6.98
C ILE A 77 3.93 -1.01 -8.35
N ASP A 78 4.50 -2.18 -8.55
CA ASP A 78 5.13 -2.58 -9.80
C ASP A 78 4.12 -2.92 -10.91
N HIS A 79 2.85 -3.06 -10.59
CA HIS A 79 1.77 -3.36 -11.54
C HIS A 79 1.04 -2.11 -12.04
N SER A 80 1.39 -0.94 -11.54
CA SER A 80 0.75 0.31 -11.95
C SER A 80 1.17 0.72 -13.35
N LEU A 81 0.20 1.17 -14.16
CA LEU A 81 0.46 1.70 -15.50
C LEU A 81 1.15 3.07 -15.47
N ASN A 82 1.01 3.80 -14.38
CA ASN A 82 1.64 5.11 -14.19
C ASN A 82 2.05 5.24 -12.72
N VAL A 83 3.27 4.82 -12.43
CA VAL A 83 3.77 4.72 -11.06
C VAL A 83 3.83 6.10 -10.38
N GLU A 84 4.25 7.14 -11.11
CA GLU A 84 4.32 8.48 -10.54
C GLU A 84 2.94 8.98 -10.09
N LYS A 85 1.91 8.78 -10.92
CA LYS A 85 0.56 9.19 -10.58
C LYS A 85 0.01 8.36 -9.42
N PHE A 86 0.30 7.07 -9.38
CA PHE A 86 -0.10 6.19 -8.29
C PHE A 86 0.51 6.66 -6.97
N ILE A 87 1.81 6.94 -6.96
CA ILE A 87 2.50 7.44 -5.77
C ILE A 87 1.92 8.78 -5.33
N SER A 88 1.68 9.68 -6.28
CA SER A 88 1.06 10.98 -6.00
C SER A 88 -0.31 10.82 -5.35
N GLU A 89 -1.09 9.84 -5.82
CA GLU A 89 -2.42 9.58 -5.26
C GLU A 89 -2.33 9.00 -3.84
N MET A 90 -1.39 8.08 -3.60
CA MET A 90 -1.15 7.57 -2.25
C MET A 90 -0.75 8.69 -1.29
N GLU A 91 0.14 9.58 -1.73
CA GLU A 91 0.56 10.71 -0.89
C GLU A 91 -0.59 11.70 -0.67
N ARG A 92 -1.45 11.90 -1.68
CA ARG A 92 -2.59 12.82 -1.58
C ARG A 92 -3.57 12.40 -0.50
N VAL A 93 -3.92 11.11 -0.46
CA VAL A 93 -4.91 10.60 0.49
C VAL A 93 -4.32 10.29 1.85
N CYS A 94 -3.01 10.25 1.98
CA CYS A 94 -2.34 10.00 3.24
C CYS A 94 -2.34 11.26 4.10
N LYS A 95 -2.78 11.11 5.34
CA LYS A 95 -2.81 12.20 6.31
C LYS A 95 -1.37 12.65 6.62
N LYS A 96 -1.20 13.94 6.87
CA LYS A 96 0.06 14.48 7.37
C LYS A 96 0.41 13.72 8.67
N LYS A 97 1.64 13.22 8.76
CA LYS A 97 2.11 12.32 9.83
C LYS A 97 1.54 10.90 9.77
N GLY A 98 0.80 10.57 8.72
CA GLY A 98 0.40 9.19 8.47
C GLY A 98 1.55 8.36 7.90
N ASN A 99 1.29 7.08 7.68
CA ASN A 99 2.29 6.15 7.14
C ASN A 99 1.82 5.52 5.85
N ILE A 100 2.77 5.35 4.93
CA ILE A 100 2.58 4.59 3.69
C ILE A 100 3.45 3.35 3.79
N ILE A 101 2.84 2.18 3.71
CA ILE A 101 3.54 0.90 3.74
C ILE A 101 3.46 0.29 2.35
N ILE A 102 4.62 0.02 1.76
CA ILE A 102 4.71 -0.62 0.46
C ILE A 102 5.40 -1.96 0.64
N ASN A 103 4.70 -3.03 0.27
CA ASN A 103 5.25 -4.37 0.30
C ASN A 103 5.73 -4.74 -1.09
N ILE A 104 7.04 -4.90 -1.24
CA ILE A 104 7.65 -5.31 -2.49
C ILE A 104 8.20 -6.71 -2.31
N LEU A 105 7.75 -7.65 -3.15
CA LEU A 105 8.24 -9.02 -3.11
C LEU A 105 9.55 -9.10 -3.90
N ILE A 106 10.63 -9.39 -3.21
CA ILE A 106 11.92 -9.70 -3.82
C ILE A 106 12.08 -11.21 -3.75
N ASN A 107 12.12 -11.86 -4.91
CA ASN A 107 12.25 -13.31 -4.98
C ASN A 107 13.73 -13.69 -4.92
N HIS A 108 14.17 -14.16 -3.75
CA HIS A 108 15.57 -14.56 -3.52
C HIS A 108 15.94 -15.90 -4.14
N ASP A 109 14.97 -16.64 -4.67
CA ASP A 109 15.20 -17.92 -5.32
C ASP A 109 15.60 -17.77 -6.79
N GLU A 110 15.58 -16.52 -7.30
CA GLU A 110 15.96 -16.23 -8.68
C GLU A 110 17.44 -15.84 -8.77
N VAL A 111 17.98 -15.79 -10.00
CA VAL A 111 19.39 -15.43 -10.22
C VAL A 111 19.70 -14.02 -9.65
N ASP A 112 20.92 -13.86 -9.20
CA ASP A 112 21.38 -12.62 -8.52
C ASP A 112 21.06 -11.33 -9.29
N ASP A 113 21.16 -11.36 -10.62
CA ASP A 113 20.83 -10.20 -11.47
C ASP A 113 19.38 -9.76 -11.33
N TYR A 114 18.47 -10.72 -11.21
CA TYR A 114 17.05 -10.43 -11.05
C TYR A 114 16.78 -9.74 -9.70
N ALA A 115 17.37 -10.27 -8.62
CA ALA A 115 17.22 -9.68 -7.29
C ALA A 115 17.79 -8.26 -7.24
N GLU A 116 18.94 -8.04 -7.87
CA GLU A 116 19.56 -6.72 -7.96
C GLU A 116 18.68 -5.74 -8.72
N ASN A 117 18.09 -6.15 -9.84
CA ASN A 117 17.17 -5.33 -10.62
C ASN A 117 15.92 -4.96 -9.81
N GLN A 118 15.40 -5.88 -9.02
CA GLN A 118 14.24 -5.63 -8.14
C GLN A 118 14.58 -4.56 -7.08
N ILE A 119 15.74 -4.66 -6.48
CA ILE A 119 16.19 -3.67 -5.49
C ILE A 119 16.37 -2.30 -6.15
N ASN A 120 16.97 -2.25 -7.33
CA ASN A 120 17.17 -1.00 -8.07
C ASN A 120 15.83 -0.35 -8.44
N ASN A 121 14.84 -1.15 -8.85
CA ASN A 121 13.50 -0.65 -9.15
C ASN A 121 12.83 -0.08 -7.89
N ALA A 122 13.01 -0.72 -6.74
CA ALA A 122 12.48 -0.21 -5.47
C ALA A 122 13.09 1.14 -5.12
N LEU A 123 14.40 1.31 -5.32
CA LEU A 123 15.07 2.59 -5.07
C LEU A 123 14.57 3.70 -5.99
N VAL A 124 14.33 3.39 -7.26
CA VAL A 124 13.75 4.36 -8.21
C VAL A 124 12.36 4.79 -7.75
N ILE A 125 11.54 3.84 -7.31
CA ILE A 125 10.19 4.11 -6.81
C ILE A 125 10.24 5.00 -5.57
N ILE A 126 11.13 4.71 -4.63
CA ILE A 126 11.28 5.51 -3.41
C ILE A 126 11.61 6.96 -3.75
N LYS A 127 12.43 7.20 -4.78
CA LYS A 127 12.81 8.56 -5.20
C LYS A 127 11.66 9.34 -5.81
N MET A 128 10.58 8.67 -6.25
CA MET A 128 9.40 9.33 -6.80
C MET A 128 8.51 9.95 -5.73
N PHE A 129 8.68 9.58 -4.46
CA PHE A 129 7.94 10.20 -3.36
C PHE A 129 8.43 11.63 -3.15
N LYS A 130 7.51 12.60 -3.20
CA LYS A 130 7.83 14.02 -3.11
C LYS A 130 7.57 14.59 -1.72
N ASN A 131 6.59 14.04 -1.00
CA ASN A 131 6.13 14.58 0.28
C ASN A 131 6.31 13.61 1.42
N SER A 132 7.02 12.51 1.19
CA SER A 132 7.19 11.44 2.18
C SER A 132 8.67 11.20 2.44
N LYS A 133 8.96 10.73 3.65
CA LYS A 133 10.32 10.39 4.08
C LYS A 133 10.40 8.90 4.30
N LEU A 134 11.45 8.27 3.77
CA LEU A 134 11.69 6.85 4.00
C LEU A 134 12.11 6.64 5.46
N VAL A 135 11.46 5.72 6.15
CA VAL A 135 11.74 5.37 7.55
C VAL A 135 12.47 4.03 7.64
N GLU A 136 12.13 3.10 6.75
CA GLU A 136 12.74 1.78 6.70
C GLU A 136 12.91 1.28 5.29
#